data_69e957b0ae696975961b76dbf46cb0b4
#
_entry.id   69e957b0ae696975961b76dbf46cb0b4
#
_cell.length_a   1.000
_cell.length_b   1.000
_cell.length_c   1.000
_cell.angle_alpha   90.00
_cell.angle_beta   90.00
_cell.angle_gamma   90.00
#
_symmetry.space_group_name_H-M   'P 1'
#
loop_
_entity.id
_entity.type
_entity.pdbx_description
1 polymer ?
#
loop_
_entity_poly.entity_id
_entity_poly.type
_entity_poly.pdbx_seq_one_letter_code
_entity_poly.pdbx_strand_id
1 'polypeptide(L)'
;MKVLKFGGTSVGTAAAMGNLRDIVEGLSEPAVVVVSALGGVTDKLIETANLAASGDESYRERIAGLRGRHAAMIEEMVLPQYRDQTHAFATEMLGQLGDICRGLSLVGELTERSLSMIVAFGERISSRIVAGAIRGARHLDSLALIKTERRFGRNIADAPLTSQLLREGIGELKAGEPVVMG
;
A
#
# COMPACT_ATOMS: atom_id res chain seq x y z
N MET A 1 -22.37 4.06 7.47
CA MET A 1 -21.08 3.75 6.86
C MET A 1 -20.02 4.68 7.42
N LYS A 2 -18.87 4.14 7.82
CA LYS A 2 -17.70 4.92 8.28
C LYS A 2 -16.56 4.85 7.27
N VAL A 3 -15.78 5.92 7.17
CA VAL A 3 -14.47 5.92 6.52
C VAL A 3 -13.43 6.19 7.60
N LEU A 4 -12.51 5.25 7.79
CA LEU A 4 -11.43 5.37 8.77
C LEU A 4 -10.09 5.49 8.05
N LYS A 5 -9.28 6.48 8.45
CA LYS A 5 -7.93 6.64 7.92
C LYS A 5 -6.89 6.36 9.01
N PHE A 6 -5.97 5.45 8.73
CA PHE A 6 -4.86 5.11 9.62
C PHE A 6 -3.53 5.50 8.97
N GLY A 7 -2.73 6.28 9.70
CA GLY A 7 -1.41 6.71 9.26
C GLY A 7 -0.34 5.64 9.45
N GLY A 8 0.87 5.91 8.96
CA GLY A 8 2.00 4.97 9.00
C GLY A 8 2.38 4.50 10.41
N THR A 9 2.20 5.33 11.44
CA THR A 9 2.40 4.93 12.85
C THR A 9 1.39 3.90 13.32
N SER A 10 0.14 3.98 12.84
CA SER A 10 -0.94 3.06 13.18
C SER A 10 -0.81 1.68 12.53
N VAL A 11 0.03 1.56 11.49
CA VAL A 11 0.33 0.30 10.80
C VAL A 11 1.81 -0.07 10.88
N GLY A 12 2.62 0.69 11.62
CA GLY A 12 4.07 0.56 11.65
C GLY A 12 4.61 -0.62 12.48
N THR A 13 3.83 -1.14 13.42
CA THR A 13 4.18 -2.27 14.29
C THR A 13 3.01 -3.23 14.40
N ALA A 14 3.27 -4.47 14.78
CA ALA A 14 2.23 -5.46 15.01
C ALA A 14 1.24 -5.03 16.11
N ALA A 15 1.72 -4.45 17.19
CA ALA A 15 0.86 -3.93 18.25
C ALA A 15 -0.08 -2.82 17.75
N ALA A 16 0.43 -1.87 16.98
CA ALA A 16 -0.38 -0.80 16.41
C ALA A 16 -1.41 -1.33 15.39
N MET A 17 -1.00 -2.29 14.56
CA MET A 17 -1.91 -2.96 13.60
C MET A 17 -2.96 -3.82 14.33
N GLY A 18 -2.61 -4.44 15.45
CA GLY A 18 -3.56 -5.14 16.34
C GLY A 18 -4.65 -4.20 16.84
N ASN A 19 -4.28 -3.01 17.33
CA ASN A 19 -5.24 -1.99 17.75
C ASN A 19 -6.14 -1.54 16.59
N LEU A 20 -5.58 -1.34 15.39
CA LEU A 20 -6.36 -1.03 14.19
C LEU A 20 -7.38 -2.12 13.89
N ARG A 21 -6.96 -3.38 13.88
CA ARG A 21 -7.84 -4.54 13.67
C ARG A 21 -8.98 -4.55 14.68
N ASP A 22 -8.66 -4.40 15.95
CA ASP A 22 -9.66 -4.45 17.04
C ASP A 22 -10.69 -3.30 16.92
N ILE A 23 -10.25 -2.10 16.51
CA ILE A 23 -11.13 -0.97 16.22
C ILE A 23 -12.07 -1.32 15.05
N VAL A 24 -11.55 -1.87 13.95
CA VAL A 24 -12.34 -2.15 12.75
C VAL A 24 -13.30 -3.32 12.98
N GLU A 25 -12.85 -4.40 13.61
CA GLU A 25 -13.68 -5.56 13.93
C GLU A 25 -14.77 -5.25 14.97
N GLY A 26 -14.57 -4.22 15.80
CA GLY A 26 -15.57 -3.73 16.76
C GLY A 26 -16.69 -2.88 16.16
N LEU A 27 -16.64 -2.56 14.86
CA LEU A 27 -17.67 -1.74 14.21
C LEU A 27 -18.93 -2.54 13.93
N SER A 28 -20.08 -1.96 14.29
CA SER A 28 -21.41 -2.51 13.98
C SER A 28 -21.96 -2.03 12.63
N GLU A 29 -21.26 -1.16 11.93
CA GLU A 29 -21.67 -0.59 10.66
C GLU A 29 -20.65 -0.83 9.55
N PRO A 30 -21.04 -0.76 8.25
CA PRO A 30 -20.10 -0.92 7.14
C PRO A 30 -18.99 0.11 7.16
N ALA A 31 -17.76 -0.30 6.82
CA ALA A 31 -16.60 0.55 6.86
C ALA A 31 -15.69 0.46 5.63
N VAL A 32 -15.12 1.59 5.26
CA VAL A 32 -13.97 1.69 4.36
C VAL A 32 -12.75 2.12 5.18
N VAL A 33 -11.68 1.37 5.09
CA VAL A 33 -10.43 1.58 5.83
C VAL A 33 -9.35 2.01 4.86
N VAL A 34 -8.81 3.21 5.04
CA VAL A 34 -7.73 3.75 4.23
C VAL A 34 -6.44 3.75 5.05
N VAL A 35 -5.39 3.13 4.53
CA VAL A 35 -4.12 3.01 5.26
C VAL A 35 -2.97 3.62 4.48
N SER A 36 -1.98 4.14 5.21
CA SER A 36 -0.69 4.57 4.66
C SER A 36 0.28 3.38 4.61
N ALA A 37 1.45 3.58 4.02
CA ALA A 37 2.57 2.65 4.11
C ALA A 37 2.93 2.30 5.56
N LEU A 38 3.53 1.15 5.80
CA LEU A 38 4.08 0.80 7.12
C LEU A 38 5.08 1.88 7.56
N GLY A 39 5.07 2.22 8.86
CA GLY A 39 5.90 3.32 9.39
C GLY A 39 7.35 3.27 8.93
N GLY A 40 7.85 4.36 8.34
CA GLY A 40 9.20 4.51 7.80
C GLY A 40 9.46 3.80 6.44
N VAL A 41 8.45 3.16 5.84
CA VAL A 41 8.61 2.51 4.51
C VAL A 41 8.70 3.55 3.41
N THR A 42 7.91 4.63 3.46
CA THR A 42 7.95 5.70 2.48
C THR A 42 9.35 6.31 2.35
N ASP A 43 10.00 6.62 3.48
CA ASP A 43 11.36 7.16 3.49
C ASP A 43 12.37 6.19 2.87
N LYS A 44 12.25 4.89 3.19
CA LYS A 44 13.09 3.85 2.60
C LYS A 44 12.89 3.69 1.10
N LEU A 45 11.65 3.85 0.60
CA LEU A 45 11.36 3.82 -0.84
C LEU A 45 11.99 5.02 -1.55
N ILE A 46 11.92 6.22 -0.95
CA ILE A 46 12.57 7.43 -1.48
C ILE A 46 14.09 7.25 -1.52
N GLU A 47 14.69 6.75 -0.43
CA GLU A 47 16.14 6.45 -0.36
C GLU A 47 16.52 5.44 -1.46
N THR A 48 15.77 4.35 -1.61
CA THR A 48 15.99 3.32 -2.61
C THR A 48 15.97 3.88 -4.04
N ALA A 49 14.99 4.76 -4.33
CA ALA A 49 14.88 5.42 -5.63
C ALA A 49 16.08 6.33 -5.95
N ASN A 50 16.55 7.10 -4.94
CA ASN A 50 17.71 7.98 -5.10
C ASN A 50 19.01 7.19 -5.32
N LEU A 51 19.22 6.11 -4.56
CA LEU A 51 20.38 5.23 -4.75
C LEU A 51 20.37 4.63 -6.16
N ALA A 52 19.21 4.11 -6.61
CA ALA A 52 19.11 3.56 -7.95
C ALA A 52 19.42 4.61 -9.03
N ALA A 53 18.84 5.81 -8.93
CA ALA A 53 19.07 6.87 -9.90
C ALA A 53 20.51 7.39 -9.94
N SER A 54 21.24 7.28 -8.81
CA SER A 54 22.69 7.61 -8.78
C SER A 54 23.59 6.47 -9.27
N GLY A 55 23.02 5.33 -9.65
CA GLY A 55 23.80 4.14 -10.06
C GLY A 55 24.41 3.37 -8.89
N ASP A 56 24.02 3.65 -7.65
CA ASP A 56 24.48 2.94 -6.45
C ASP A 56 23.72 1.62 -6.29
N GLU A 57 24.41 0.50 -6.51
CA GLU A 57 23.84 -0.86 -6.45
C GLU A 57 23.29 -1.25 -5.07
N SER A 58 23.62 -0.51 -4.01
CA SER A 58 23.09 -0.76 -2.66
C SER A 58 21.56 -0.61 -2.57
N TYR A 59 20.90 -0.03 -3.60
CA TYR A 59 19.44 -0.05 -3.71
C TYR A 59 18.87 -1.48 -3.63
N ARG A 60 19.62 -2.49 -4.07
CA ARG A 60 19.18 -3.91 -4.01
C ARG A 60 19.07 -4.42 -2.58
N GLU A 61 20.01 -4.00 -1.73
CA GLU A 61 19.98 -4.34 -0.30
C GLU A 61 18.80 -3.64 0.41
N ARG A 62 18.48 -2.40 0.00
CA ARG A 62 17.30 -1.69 0.51
C ARG A 62 16.01 -2.43 0.15
N ILE A 63 15.87 -2.92 -1.08
CA ILE A 63 14.73 -3.73 -1.50
C ILE A 63 14.67 -5.04 -0.71
N ALA A 64 15.79 -5.71 -0.48
CA ALA A 64 15.84 -6.91 0.35
C ALA A 64 15.39 -6.63 1.80
N GLY A 65 15.81 -5.51 2.37
CA GLY A 65 15.36 -5.05 3.69
C GLY A 65 13.86 -4.75 3.75
N LEU A 66 13.30 -4.11 2.70
CA LEU A 66 11.85 -3.91 2.56
C LEU A 66 11.10 -5.25 2.49
N ARG A 67 11.63 -6.21 1.72
CA ARG A 67 11.07 -7.57 1.62
C ARG A 67 11.01 -8.25 2.99
N GLY A 68 12.12 -8.25 3.73
CA GLY A 68 12.17 -8.86 5.06
C GLY A 68 11.17 -8.21 6.03
N ARG A 69 11.05 -6.87 6.02
CA ARG A 69 10.12 -6.15 6.88
C ARG A 69 8.65 -6.49 6.59
N HIS A 70 8.26 -6.52 5.30
CA HIS A 70 6.89 -6.87 4.93
C HIS A 70 6.60 -8.34 5.22
N ALA A 71 7.55 -9.25 4.96
CA ALA A 71 7.41 -10.67 5.27
C ALA A 71 7.18 -10.89 6.78
N ALA A 72 7.97 -10.26 7.64
CA ALA A 72 7.78 -10.35 9.08
C ALA A 72 6.39 -9.88 9.52
N MET A 73 5.91 -8.75 8.97
CA MET A 73 4.58 -8.23 9.29
C MET A 73 3.46 -9.17 8.80
N ILE A 74 3.64 -9.81 7.64
CA ILE A 74 2.68 -10.80 7.11
C ILE A 74 2.59 -12.00 8.05
N GLU A 75 3.73 -12.56 8.47
CA GLU A 75 3.75 -13.73 9.37
C GLU A 75 3.11 -13.43 10.73
N GLU A 76 3.34 -12.23 11.26
CA GLU A 76 2.86 -11.84 12.58
C GLU A 76 1.37 -11.48 12.58
N MET A 77 0.88 -10.80 11.54
CA MET A 77 -0.44 -10.16 11.58
C MET A 77 -1.48 -10.78 10.66
N VAL A 78 -1.07 -11.34 9.52
CA VAL A 78 -2.02 -11.85 8.53
C VAL A 78 -2.59 -13.21 8.97
N LEU A 79 -3.91 -13.36 8.85
CA LEU A 79 -4.60 -14.61 9.15
C LEU A 79 -4.03 -15.76 8.31
N PRO A 80 -3.83 -16.97 8.87
CA PRO A 80 -3.13 -18.07 8.19
C PRO A 80 -3.62 -18.36 6.77
N GLN A 81 -4.93 -18.35 6.57
CA GLN A 81 -5.54 -18.64 5.26
C GLN A 81 -5.24 -17.59 4.17
N TYR A 82 -4.73 -16.39 4.55
CA TYR A 82 -4.43 -15.31 3.62
C TYR A 82 -2.93 -15.04 3.45
N ARG A 83 -2.05 -15.74 4.21
CA ARG A 83 -0.60 -15.50 4.20
C ARG A 83 0.03 -15.73 2.83
N ASP A 84 -0.21 -16.87 2.22
CA ASP A 84 0.41 -17.24 0.93
C ASP A 84 0.08 -16.22 -0.16
N GLN A 85 -1.19 -15.84 -0.29
CA GLN A 85 -1.60 -14.86 -1.28
C GLN A 85 -1.08 -13.44 -0.97
N THR A 86 -0.89 -13.10 0.31
CA THR A 86 -0.33 -11.79 0.72
C THR A 86 1.17 -11.75 0.46
N HIS A 87 1.88 -12.85 0.72
CA HIS A 87 3.30 -13.01 0.35
C HIS A 87 3.51 -12.93 -1.17
N ALA A 88 2.68 -13.62 -1.94
CA ALA A 88 2.75 -13.57 -3.40
C ALA A 88 2.57 -12.13 -3.91
N PHE A 89 1.56 -11.41 -3.42
CA PHE A 89 1.32 -10.02 -3.76
C PHE A 89 2.50 -9.11 -3.39
N ALA A 90 3.01 -9.20 -2.16
CA ALA A 90 4.14 -8.39 -1.71
C ALA A 90 5.41 -8.69 -2.52
N THR A 91 5.63 -9.96 -2.87
CA THR A 91 6.77 -10.39 -3.69
C THR A 91 6.69 -9.82 -5.10
N GLU A 92 5.52 -9.86 -5.72
CA GLU A 92 5.27 -9.27 -7.03
C GLU A 92 5.51 -7.76 -7.02
N MET A 93 4.93 -7.05 -6.04
CA MET A 93 5.10 -5.59 -5.91
C MET A 93 6.57 -5.19 -5.73
N LEU A 94 7.31 -5.90 -4.87
CA LEU A 94 8.74 -5.62 -4.66
C LEU A 94 9.61 -6.08 -5.83
N GLY A 95 9.15 -7.03 -6.64
CA GLY A 95 9.75 -7.38 -7.92
C GLY A 95 9.63 -6.23 -8.93
N GLN A 96 8.42 -5.69 -9.10
CA GLN A 96 8.15 -4.53 -9.95
C GLN A 96 8.95 -3.29 -9.50
N LEU A 97 9.06 -3.05 -8.19
CA LEU A 97 9.94 -2.01 -7.64
C LEU A 97 11.40 -2.22 -8.08
N GLY A 98 11.89 -3.46 -8.02
CA GLY A 98 13.25 -3.82 -8.46
C GLY A 98 13.48 -3.53 -9.94
N ASP A 99 12.50 -3.84 -10.80
CA ASP A 99 12.58 -3.55 -12.24
C ASP A 99 12.59 -2.04 -12.53
N ILE A 100 11.78 -1.26 -11.82
CA ILE A 100 11.80 0.21 -11.93
C ILE A 100 13.16 0.76 -11.47
N CYS A 101 13.67 0.33 -10.32
CA CYS A 101 14.97 0.77 -9.81
C CYS A 101 16.11 0.41 -10.77
N ARG A 102 16.09 -0.77 -11.40
CA ARG A 102 17.03 -1.15 -12.44
C ARG A 102 16.95 -0.21 -13.64
N GLY A 103 15.74 0.16 -14.06
CA GLY A 103 15.55 1.15 -15.12
C GLY A 103 16.13 2.52 -14.75
N LEU A 104 15.89 3.00 -13.51
CA LEU A 104 16.46 4.26 -13.02
C LEU A 104 18.00 4.22 -12.99
N SER A 105 18.59 3.11 -12.59
CA SER A 105 20.05 2.95 -12.57
C SER A 105 20.68 3.01 -13.97
N LEU A 106 19.95 2.56 -15.00
CA LEU A 106 20.43 2.64 -16.39
C LEU A 106 20.25 4.04 -16.99
N VAL A 107 19.16 4.74 -16.63
CA VAL A 107 18.84 6.08 -17.17
C VAL A 107 19.57 7.18 -16.40
N GLY A 108 19.84 6.98 -15.11
CA GLY A 108 20.47 7.97 -14.23
C GLY A 108 19.58 9.15 -13.84
N GLU A 109 18.26 9.01 -13.97
CA GLU A 109 17.32 10.10 -13.70
C GLU A 109 16.12 9.63 -12.88
N LEU A 110 15.78 10.38 -11.83
CA LEU A 110 14.57 10.20 -11.00
C LEU A 110 13.61 11.35 -11.24
N THR A 111 12.51 11.08 -11.95
CA THR A 111 11.45 12.06 -12.16
C THR A 111 10.44 12.04 -11.03
N GLU A 112 9.66 13.14 -10.86
CA GLU A 112 8.53 13.18 -9.90
C GLU A 112 7.53 12.02 -10.15
N ARG A 113 7.31 11.67 -11.41
CA ARG A 113 6.42 10.57 -11.78
C ARG A 113 6.96 9.23 -11.32
N SER A 114 8.24 8.94 -11.58
CA SER A 114 8.88 7.70 -11.16
C SER A 114 8.89 7.59 -9.64
N LEU A 115 9.20 8.68 -8.94
CA LEU A 115 9.18 8.73 -7.48
C LEU A 115 7.77 8.45 -6.93
N SER A 116 6.73 9.10 -7.51
CA SER A 116 5.34 8.87 -7.10
C SER A 116 4.90 7.42 -7.30
N MET A 117 5.33 6.77 -8.39
CA MET A 117 5.08 5.34 -8.62
C MET A 117 5.77 4.47 -7.57
N ILE A 118 7.01 4.80 -7.21
CA ILE A 118 7.81 4.03 -6.23
C ILE A 118 7.20 4.14 -4.83
N VAL A 119 6.86 5.33 -4.37
CA VAL A 119 6.30 5.48 -3.02
C VAL A 119 4.94 4.80 -2.87
N ALA A 120 4.13 4.75 -3.93
CA ALA A 120 2.83 4.08 -3.91
C ALA A 120 2.90 2.56 -3.60
N PHE A 121 4.04 1.91 -3.82
CA PHE A 121 4.21 0.50 -3.42
C PHE A 121 4.04 0.29 -1.91
N GLY A 122 4.40 1.29 -1.10
CA GLY A 122 4.26 1.22 0.35
C GLY A 122 2.81 1.08 0.79
N GLU A 123 1.92 1.94 0.29
CA GLU A 123 0.49 1.92 0.60
C GLU A 123 -0.18 0.67 0.04
N ARG A 124 0.17 0.26 -1.18
CA ARG A 124 -0.41 -0.91 -1.84
C ARG A 124 -0.10 -2.20 -1.08
N ILE A 125 1.15 -2.40 -0.64
CA ILE A 125 1.53 -3.58 0.14
C ILE A 125 0.90 -3.52 1.54
N SER A 126 0.95 -2.36 2.19
CA SER A 126 0.39 -2.16 3.53
C SER A 126 -1.11 -2.46 3.56
N SER A 127 -1.88 -1.94 2.59
CA SER A 127 -3.33 -2.18 2.51
C SER A 127 -3.66 -3.66 2.31
N ARG A 128 -2.85 -4.39 1.54
CA ARG A 128 -3.01 -5.84 1.38
C ARG A 128 -2.76 -6.59 2.68
N ILE A 129 -1.73 -6.21 3.43
CA ILE A 129 -1.40 -6.80 4.74
C ILE A 129 -2.55 -6.54 5.73
N VAL A 130 -3.00 -5.28 5.83
CA VAL A 130 -4.10 -4.92 6.74
C VAL A 130 -5.39 -5.66 6.40
N ALA A 131 -5.73 -5.78 5.12
CA ALA A 131 -6.89 -6.56 4.70
C ALA A 131 -6.76 -8.03 5.11
N GLY A 132 -5.58 -8.63 4.97
CA GLY A 132 -5.32 -10.00 5.39
C GLY A 132 -5.32 -10.22 6.90
N ALA A 133 -5.15 -9.14 7.68
CA ALA A 133 -5.16 -9.19 9.15
C ALA A 133 -6.56 -9.06 9.77
N ILE A 134 -7.56 -8.57 9.03
CA ILE A 134 -8.93 -8.31 9.49
C ILE A 134 -9.86 -9.38 8.95
N ARG A 135 -10.67 -9.97 9.81
CA ARG A 135 -11.67 -10.98 9.40
C ARG A 135 -12.71 -10.38 8.45
N GLY A 136 -13.01 -11.10 7.38
CA GLY A 136 -14.02 -10.67 6.41
C GLY A 136 -13.64 -9.47 5.55
N ALA A 137 -12.46 -8.90 5.73
CA ALA A 137 -12.03 -7.73 4.96
C ALA A 137 -11.78 -8.07 3.48
N ARG A 138 -12.18 -7.13 2.60
CA ARG A 138 -11.85 -7.15 1.19
C ARG A 138 -10.75 -6.12 0.89
N HIS A 139 -9.75 -6.50 0.11
CA HIS A 139 -8.72 -5.59 -0.37
C HIS A 139 -9.11 -5.00 -1.73
N LEU A 140 -8.97 -3.68 -1.87
CA LEU A 140 -9.05 -2.99 -3.15
C LEU A 140 -7.77 -2.19 -3.39
N ASP A 141 -7.13 -2.37 -4.54
CA ASP A 141 -5.98 -1.56 -4.95
C ASP A 141 -6.47 -0.20 -5.45
N SER A 142 -6.19 0.86 -4.69
CA SER A 142 -6.63 2.22 -5.00
C SER A 142 -6.08 2.74 -6.33
N LEU A 143 -4.94 2.22 -6.83
CA LEU A 143 -4.39 2.56 -8.14
C LEU A 143 -5.36 2.28 -9.29
N ALA A 144 -6.20 1.24 -9.15
CA ALA A 144 -7.22 0.94 -10.15
C ALA A 144 -8.43 1.90 -10.09
N LEU A 145 -8.71 2.46 -8.91
CA LEU A 145 -9.95 3.17 -8.61
C LEU A 145 -9.80 4.69 -8.60
N ILE A 146 -8.69 5.21 -8.07
CA ILE A 146 -8.45 6.66 -7.98
C ILE A 146 -7.71 7.11 -9.23
N LYS A 147 -8.36 7.95 -10.02
CA LYS A 147 -7.79 8.53 -11.24
C LYS A 147 -7.45 9.99 -11.01
N THR A 148 -6.32 10.39 -11.57
CA THR A 148 -5.84 11.77 -11.48
C THR A 148 -5.53 12.30 -12.86
N GLU A 149 -5.75 13.59 -13.05
CA GLU A 149 -5.33 14.35 -14.21
C GLU A 149 -4.35 15.44 -13.81
N ARG A 150 -3.45 15.81 -14.72
CA ARG A 150 -2.51 16.90 -14.46
C ARG A 150 -3.12 18.21 -14.93
N ARG A 151 -3.47 19.09 -13.97
CA ARG A 151 -3.95 20.45 -14.23
C ARG A 151 -3.05 21.47 -13.53
N PHE A 152 -2.63 22.51 -14.24
CA PHE A 152 -1.78 23.59 -13.72
C PHE A 152 -0.52 23.07 -12.98
N GLY A 153 0.11 22.02 -13.50
CA GLY A 153 1.31 21.41 -12.90
C GLY A 153 1.06 20.55 -11.66
N ARG A 154 -0.19 20.34 -11.25
CA ARG A 154 -0.58 19.51 -10.09
C ARG A 154 -1.41 18.32 -10.53
N ASN A 155 -1.27 17.21 -9.83
CA ASN A 155 -2.16 16.07 -9.98
C ASN A 155 -3.44 16.32 -9.17
N ILE A 156 -4.57 16.38 -9.86
CA ILE A 156 -5.90 16.61 -9.26
C ILE A 156 -6.73 15.35 -9.52
N ALA A 157 -7.47 14.89 -8.51
CA ALA A 157 -8.34 13.75 -8.69
C ALA A 157 -9.45 14.07 -9.72
N ASP A 158 -9.62 13.17 -10.69
CA ASP A 158 -10.82 13.15 -11.54
C ASP A 158 -11.98 12.64 -10.68
N ALA A 159 -12.69 13.57 -10.05
CA ALA A 159 -13.73 13.23 -9.08
C ALA A 159 -14.90 12.45 -9.70
N PRO A 160 -15.43 12.78 -10.90
CA PRO A 160 -16.48 11.99 -11.53
C PRO A 160 -16.07 10.55 -11.79
N LEU A 161 -14.94 10.33 -12.48
CA LEU A 161 -14.45 9.00 -12.82
C LEU A 161 -14.06 8.21 -11.56
N THR A 162 -13.34 8.83 -10.63
CA THR A 162 -12.98 8.21 -9.35
C THR A 162 -14.23 7.79 -8.56
N SER A 163 -15.27 8.65 -8.49
CA SER A 163 -16.52 8.32 -7.79
C SER A 163 -17.24 7.14 -8.43
N GLN A 164 -17.25 7.06 -9.77
CA GLN A 164 -17.83 5.93 -10.49
C GLN A 164 -17.07 4.64 -10.16
N LEU A 165 -15.76 4.62 -10.34
CA LEU A 165 -14.91 3.45 -10.11
C LEU A 165 -14.96 2.97 -8.65
N LEU A 166 -15.01 3.90 -7.69
CA LEU A 166 -15.17 3.56 -6.27
C LEU A 166 -16.52 2.89 -6.00
N ARG A 167 -17.63 3.40 -6.56
CA ARG A 167 -18.95 2.77 -6.41
C ARG A 167 -18.99 1.35 -6.99
N GLU A 168 -18.40 1.16 -8.18
CA GLU A 168 -18.31 -0.14 -8.84
C GLU A 168 -17.40 -1.10 -8.07
N GLY A 169 -16.20 -0.66 -7.65
CA GLY A 169 -15.21 -1.48 -6.95
C GLY A 169 -15.60 -1.83 -5.52
N ILE A 170 -16.14 -0.88 -4.77
CA ILE A 170 -16.61 -1.10 -3.40
C ILE A 170 -17.88 -1.94 -3.42
N GLY A 171 -18.81 -1.66 -4.34
CA GLY A 171 -20.10 -2.36 -4.42
C GLY A 171 -20.92 -2.21 -3.14
N GLU A 172 -21.67 -3.23 -2.79
CA GLU A 172 -22.44 -3.27 -1.56
C GLU A 172 -21.52 -3.45 -0.34
N LEU A 173 -21.64 -2.53 0.62
CA LEU A 173 -20.91 -2.59 1.89
C LEU A 173 -21.78 -3.24 2.97
N LYS A 174 -21.24 -4.23 3.67
CA LYS A 174 -21.91 -4.92 4.78
C LYS A 174 -21.14 -4.73 6.08
N ALA A 175 -21.88 -4.73 7.18
CA ALA A 175 -21.26 -4.77 8.51
C ALA A 175 -20.45 -6.07 8.65
N GLY A 176 -19.26 -5.98 9.24
CA GLY A 176 -18.35 -7.12 9.37
C GLY A 176 -17.54 -7.47 8.10
N GLU A 177 -17.77 -6.78 6.97
CA GLU A 177 -17.03 -6.96 5.72
C GLU A 177 -16.37 -5.63 5.30
N PRO A 178 -15.38 -5.11 6.03
CA PRO A 178 -14.77 -3.83 5.70
C PRO A 178 -13.98 -3.92 4.40
N VAL A 179 -13.94 -2.80 3.68
CA VAL A 179 -13.08 -2.64 2.49
C VAL A 179 -11.82 -1.91 2.90
N VAL A 180 -10.65 -2.48 2.61
CA VAL A 180 -9.33 -1.89 2.90
C VAL A 180 -8.66 -1.47 1.61
N MET A 181 -8.13 -0.23 1.60
CA MET A 181 -7.38 0.34 0.48
C MET A 181 -6.23 1.23 0.98
N GLY A 182 -5.27 1.54 0.10
CA GLY A 182 -4.13 2.39 0.44
C GLY A 182 -3.51 3.05 -0.76
#